data_43084577e4d5f8db6a57f859e03ee3fb
#
_entry.id   43084577e4d5f8db6a57f859e03ee3fb
#
_cell.length_a   1.000
_cell.length_b   1.000
_cell.length_c   1.000
_cell.angle_alpha   90.00
_cell.angle_beta   90.00
_cell.angle_gamma   90.00
#
_symmetry.space_group_name_H-M   'P 1'
#
loop_
_entity.id
_entity.type
_entity.pdbx_description
1 polymer ?
#
loop_
_entity_poly.entity_id
_entity_poly.type
_entity_poly.pdbx_seq_one_letter_code
_entity_poly.pdbx_strand_id
1 'polypeptide(L)'
;MTALLATRVLNADGATIAEAARCLASGGLVAFPTATVYGLGADATDGQAVARLYAAKGRPAFNPLIAHVADAAAARRLARLDADAERLAAAFWPGPLTLVLPKAEGCVVAELATAGLDSIAVRVPRHAVAQQLLHKFGKPIVAPSANRSGPVSPPPAEPVLADLRGRVDLLVDGGATPVGVESTIVACLGEPALLRPGGVPSEAIERALGRPLARPAVEAASADDAPLAPGMLASHYAPRTPLRLDASRVEAGEAVLAFGPKPVTGAEHAVRVL
;
A
#
# COMPACT_ATOMS: atom_id res chain seq x y z
N MET A 1 21.45 -24.10 -3.69
CA MET A 1 20.62 -23.57 -4.79
C MET A 1 19.17 -23.60 -4.31
N THR A 2 18.60 -22.46 -3.98
CA THR A 2 17.18 -22.38 -3.59
C THR A 2 16.36 -22.61 -4.86
N ALA A 3 15.52 -23.66 -4.88
CA ALA A 3 14.61 -23.90 -6.00
C ALA A 3 13.74 -22.66 -6.22
N LEU A 4 13.70 -22.13 -7.45
CA LEU A 4 12.81 -21.04 -7.81
C LEU A 4 11.37 -21.53 -7.61
N LEU A 5 10.59 -20.81 -6.80
CA LEU A 5 9.16 -21.06 -6.61
C LEU A 5 8.44 -20.95 -7.97
N ALA A 6 7.60 -21.92 -8.30
CA ALA A 6 6.71 -21.78 -9.45
C ALA A 6 5.53 -20.90 -9.07
N THR A 7 5.63 -19.59 -9.37
CA THR A 7 4.51 -18.65 -9.15
C THR A 7 3.31 -19.05 -10.01
N ARG A 8 2.19 -19.37 -9.39
CA ARG A 8 0.94 -19.71 -10.08
C ARG A 8 0.14 -18.44 -10.31
N VAL A 9 -0.47 -18.32 -11.48
CA VAL A 9 -1.36 -17.21 -11.84
C VAL A 9 -2.75 -17.77 -12.07
N LEU A 10 -3.73 -17.30 -11.33
CA LEU A 10 -5.12 -17.76 -11.41
C LEU A 10 -6.06 -16.57 -11.54
N ASN A 11 -7.10 -16.71 -12.36
CA ASN A 11 -8.16 -15.70 -12.46
C ASN A 11 -8.95 -15.62 -11.16
N ALA A 12 -9.45 -14.44 -10.83
CA ALA A 12 -10.21 -14.19 -9.61
C ALA A 12 -11.61 -14.85 -9.71
N ASP A 13 -11.76 -16.00 -9.06
CA ASP A 13 -13.02 -16.70 -8.84
C ASP A 13 -13.09 -17.27 -7.42
N GLY A 14 -14.22 -17.88 -7.06
CA GLY A 14 -14.43 -18.41 -5.70
C GLY A 14 -13.46 -19.54 -5.33
N ALA A 15 -13.05 -20.39 -6.29
CA ALA A 15 -12.09 -21.46 -6.07
C ALA A 15 -10.69 -20.91 -5.82
N THR A 16 -10.29 -19.94 -6.62
CA THR A 16 -9.02 -19.20 -6.49
C THR A 16 -8.94 -18.46 -5.16
N ILE A 17 -10.03 -17.79 -4.71
CA ILE A 17 -10.08 -17.13 -3.40
C ILE A 17 -9.89 -18.14 -2.26
N ALA A 18 -10.54 -19.31 -2.35
CA ALA A 18 -10.37 -20.35 -1.33
C ALA A 18 -8.93 -20.90 -1.33
N GLU A 19 -8.32 -21.02 -2.48
CA GLU A 19 -6.93 -21.44 -2.62
C GLU A 19 -5.95 -20.39 -2.08
N ALA A 20 -6.17 -19.12 -2.39
CA ALA A 20 -5.38 -18.00 -1.88
C ALA A 20 -5.43 -17.94 -0.34
N ALA A 21 -6.62 -18.14 0.25
CA ALA A 21 -6.77 -18.21 1.70
C ALA A 21 -5.99 -19.39 2.32
N ARG A 22 -6.01 -20.58 1.67
CA ARG A 22 -5.20 -21.74 2.12
C ARG A 22 -3.71 -21.46 1.99
N CYS A 23 -3.28 -20.81 0.89
CA CYS A 23 -1.89 -20.42 0.68
C CYS A 23 -1.42 -19.49 1.82
N LEU A 24 -2.18 -18.44 2.15
CA LEU A 24 -1.87 -17.58 3.29
C LEU A 24 -1.83 -18.34 4.61
N ALA A 25 -2.78 -19.24 4.86
CA ALA A 25 -2.85 -20.04 6.08
C ALA A 25 -1.65 -20.99 6.26
N SER A 26 -0.99 -21.38 5.16
CA SER A 26 0.24 -22.19 5.17
C SER A 26 1.53 -21.35 5.18
N GLY A 27 1.45 -20.03 5.45
CA GLY A 27 2.59 -19.10 5.44
C GLY A 27 3.07 -18.73 4.04
N GLY A 28 2.26 -18.97 3.00
CA GLY A 28 2.54 -18.57 1.62
C GLY A 28 2.30 -17.10 1.34
N LEU A 29 2.81 -16.62 0.20
CA LEU A 29 2.68 -15.24 -0.27
C LEU A 29 1.71 -15.18 -1.45
N VAL A 30 0.72 -14.31 -1.37
CA VAL A 30 -0.32 -14.13 -2.39
C VAL A 30 -0.33 -12.68 -2.89
N ALA A 31 -0.12 -12.48 -4.18
CA ALA A 31 -0.37 -11.18 -4.81
C ALA A 31 -1.85 -11.09 -5.22
N PHE A 32 -2.51 -9.97 -4.89
CA PHE A 32 -3.93 -9.75 -5.19
C PHE A 32 -4.25 -8.29 -5.42
N PRO A 33 -5.28 -7.95 -6.23
CA PRO A 33 -5.68 -6.57 -6.48
C PRO A 33 -6.40 -5.95 -5.29
N THR A 34 -6.12 -4.67 -5.05
CA THR A 34 -6.90 -3.80 -4.16
C THR A 34 -7.51 -2.64 -4.96
N ALA A 35 -8.23 -1.72 -4.31
CA ALA A 35 -8.75 -0.53 -4.98
C ALA A 35 -7.62 0.39 -5.51
N THR A 36 -6.45 0.34 -4.92
CA THR A 36 -5.32 1.23 -5.19
C THR A 36 -4.32 0.63 -6.17
N VAL A 37 -3.61 -0.39 -5.74
CA VAL A 37 -2.58 -1.14 -6.49
C VAL A 37 -2.65 -2.62 -6.08
N TYR A 38 -1.97 -3.50 -6.79
CA TYR A 38 -1.80 -4.87 -6.33
C TYR A 38 -1.01 -4.91 -5.02
N GLY A 39 -1.48 -5.68 -4.06
CA GLY A 39 -0.81 -5.96 -2.80
C GLY A 39 -0.15 -7.33 -2.79
N LEU A 40 1.05 -7.44 -2.18
CA LEU A 40 1.67 -8.71 -1.85
C LEU A 40 1.29 -9.08 -0.43
N GLY A 41 0.44 -10.10 -0.28
CA GLY A 41 -0.15 -10.52 0.99
C GLY A 41 0.63 -11.60 1.71
N ALA A 42 0.68 -11.49 3.03
CA ALA A 42 1.08 -12.54 3.97
C ALA A 42 0.16 -12.51 5.21
N ASP A 43 0.05 -13.65 5.91
CA ASP A 43 -0.63 -13.70 7.23
C ASP A 43 0.05 -12.71 8.18
N ALA A 44 -0.67 -11.68 8.60
CA ALA A 44 -0.14 -10.64 9.48
C ALA A 44 0.19 -11.17 10.89
N THR A 45 -0.37 -12.32 11.28
CA THR A 45 -0.18 -12.93 12.58
C THR A 45 1.01 -13.89 12.63
N ASP A 46 1.59 -14.22 11.47
CA ASP A 46 2.73 -15.12 11.32
C ASP A 46 4.01 -14.36 11.00
N GLY A 47 4.90 -14.23 11.98
CA GLY A 47 6.19 -13.54 11.83
C GLY A 47 7.08 -14.16 10.76
N GLN A 48 6.99 -15.49 10.48
CA GLN A 48 7.76 -16.15 9.42
C GLN A 48 7.23 -15.79 8.04
N ALA A 49 5.89 -15.77 7.86
CA ALA A 49 5.27 -15.32 6.63
C ALA A 49 5.60 -13.85 6.33
N VAL A 50 5.58 -13.00 7.37
CA VAL A 50 5.99 -11.58 7.27
C VAL A 50 7.48 -11.48 6.87
N ALA A 51 8.38 -12.25 7.46
CA ALA A 51 9.79 -12.26 7.09
C ALA A 51 10.01 -12.70 5.64
N ARG A 52 9.28 -13.74 5.16
CA ARG A 52 9.28 -14.14 3.75
C ARG A 52 8.84 -13.02 2.82
N LEU A 53 7.82 -12.25 3.20
CA LEU A 53 7.35 -11.10 2.43
C LEU A 53 8.43 -10.02 2.30
N TYR A 54 9.10 -9.66 3.39
CA TYR A 54 10.22 -8.73 3.35
C TYR A 54 11.34 -9.21 2.43
N ALA A 55 11.72 -10.48 2.54
CA ALA A 55 12.75 -11.11 1.70
C ALA A 55 12.35 -11.11 0.22
N ALA A 56 11.10 -11.48 -0.12
CA ALA A 56 10.60 -11.52 -1.49
C ALA A 56 10.68 -10.15 -2.18
N LYS A 57 10.41 -9.08 -1.43
CA LYS A 57 10.45 -7.68 -1.91
C LYS A 57 11.85 -7.05 -1.88
N GLY A 58 12.79 -7.60 -1.13
CA GLY A 58 14.02 -6.89 -0.77
C GLY A 58 13.74 -5.60 0.02
N ARG A 59 12.69 -5.63 0.88
CA ARG A 59 12.25 -4.48 1.68
C ARG A 59 12.99 -4.43 3.01
N PRO A 60 13.45 -3.24 3.46
CA PRO A 60 14.03 -3.10 4.79
C PRO A 60 13.02 -3.43 5.90
N ALA A 61 13.42 -4.21 6.90
CA ALA A 61 12.53 -4.66 7.98
C ALA A 61 12.06 -3.53 8.92
N PHE A 62 12.77 -2.43 8.98
CA PHE A 62 12.39 -1.24 9.74
C PHE A 62 11.25 -0.41 9.08
N ASN A 63 10.84 -0.75 7.87
CA ASN A 63 9.77 -0.05 7.16
C ASN A 63 8.45 -0.82 7.35
N PRO A 64 7.52 -0.36 8.23
CA PRO A 64 6.36 -1.11 8.65
C PRO A 64 5.40 -1.41 7.49
N LEU A 65 4.49 -2.35 7.72
CA LEU A 65 3.50 -2.81 6.74
C LEU A 65 2.11 -2.33 7.11
N ILE A 66 1.21 -2.27 6.12
CA ILE A 66 -0.21 -1.97 6.33
C ILE A 66 -0.96 -3.29 6.52
N ALA A 67 -1.64 -3.45 7.65
CA ALA A 67 -2.56 -4.55 7.91
C ALA A 67 -3.91 -4.26 7.22
N HIS A 68 -4.31 -5.15 6.33
CA HIS A 68 -5.61 -5.11 5.68
C HIS A 68 -6.58 -6.00 6.43
N VAL A 69 -7.79 -5.50 6.67
CA VAL A 69 -8.86 -6.18 7.40
C VAL A 69 -10.18 -6.09 6.64
N ALA A 70 -11.10 -7.01 6.94
CA ALA A 70 -12.38 -7.10 6.22
C ALA A 70 -13.29 -5.90 6.48
N ASP A 71 -13.31 -5.38 7.70
CA ASP A 71 -14.22 -4.32 8.15
C ASP A 71 -13.63 -3.50 9.31
N ALA A 72 -14.36 -2.47 9.73
CA ALA A 72 -13.98 -1.61 10.84
C ALA A 72 -14.02 -2.35 12.19
N ALA A 73 -14.86 -3.38 12.36
CA ALA A 73 -14.89 -4.18 13.59
C ALA A 73 -13.60 -5.00 13.74
N ALA A 74 -13.08 -5.55 12.62
CA ALA A 74 -11.78 -6.20 12.59
C ALA A 74 -10.64 -5.21 12.86
N ALA A 75 -10.72 -3.97 12.37
CA ALA A 75 -9.74 -2.94 12.65
C ALA A 75 -9.65 -2.59 14.14
N ARG A 76 -10.81 -2.50 14.84
CA ARG A 76 -10.85 -2.21 16.29
C ARG A 76 -10.25 -3.32 17.16
N ARG A 77 -10.12 -4.54 16.65
CA ARG A 77 -9.39 -5.61 17.36
C ARG A 77 -7.87 -5.44 17.26
N LEU A 78 -7.39 -4.67 16.31
CA LEU A 78 -5.95 -4.45 16.10
C LEU A 78 -5.47 -3.11 16.65
N ALA A 79 -6.35 -2.10 16.66
CA ALA A 79 -5.98 -0.72 16.94
C ALA A 79 -7.07 0.01 17.73
N ARG A 80 -6.66 1.02 18.49
CA ARG A 80 -7.58 1.92 19.19
C ARG A 80 -7.90 3.10 18.27
N LEU A 81 -9.19 3.25 17.95
CA LEU A 81 -9.69 4.36 17.16
C LEU A 81 -10.25 5.42 18.12
N ASP A 82 -9.70 6.63 18.05
CA ASP A 82 -10.29 7.81 18.68
C ASP A 82 -11.44 8.39 17.84
N ALA A 83 -12.03 9.49 18.26
CA ALA A 83 -13.18 10.10 17.58
C ALA A 83 -12.85 10.55 16.15
N ASP A 84 -11.63 11.03 15.88
CA ASP A 84 -11.20 11.44 14.54
C ASP A 84 -10.97 10.22 13.64
N ALA A 85 -10.29 9.19 14.14
CA ALA A 85 -10.09 7.94 13.43
C ALA A 85 -11.43 7.25 13.08
N GLU A 86 -12.40 7.23 14.01
CA GLU A 86 -13.75 6.70 13.75
C GLU A 86 -14.47 7.49 12.66
N ARG A 87 -14.37 8.83 12.69
CA ARG A 87 -14.96 9.70 11.66
C ARG A 87 -14.35 9.45 10.29
N LEU A 88 -13.02 9.34 10.21
CA LEU A 88 -12.31 9.03 8.97
C LEU A 88 -12.62 7.62 8.46
N ALA A 89 -12.67 6.63 9.35
CA ALA A 89 -13.04 5.26 9.01
C ALA A 89 -14.46 5.20 8.45
N ALA A 90 -15.43 5.86 9.09
CA ALA A 90 -16.81 5.92 8.62
C ALA A 90 -16.95 6.60 7.25
N ALA A 91 -16.14 7.64 6.97
CA ALA A 91 -16.19 8.36 5.70
C ALA A 91 -15.50 7.64 4.53
N PHE A 92 -14.41 6.88 4.80
CA PHE A 92 -13.52 6.41 3.75
C PHE A 92 -13.26 4.90 3.74
N TRP A 93 -13.78 4.13 4.68
CA TRP A 93 -13.70 2.67 4.68
C TRP A 93 -15.05 2.02 4.34
N PRO A 94 -15.04 1.01 3.48
CA PRO A 94 -13.92 0.47 2.68
C PRO A 94 -13.42 1.46 1.63
N GLY A 95 -12.07 1.61 1.50
CA GLY A 95 -11.53 2.58 0.55
C GLY A 95 -10.01 2.73 0.52
N PRO A 96 -9.53 3.79 -0.16
CA PRO A 96 -8.12 4.05 -0.32
C PRO A 96 -7.52 4.91 0.81
N LEU A 97 -8.02 4.75 2.04
CA LEU A 97 -7.48 5.38 3.25
C LEU A 97 -6.84 4.34 4.15
N THR A 98 -5.63 4.64 4.63
CA THR A 98 -4.92 3.92 5.69
C THR A 98 -4.82 4.83 6.91
N LEU A 99 -5.13 4.30 8.09
CA LEU A 99 -4.97 5.00 9.37
C LEU A 99 -3.81 4.37 10.14
N VAL A 100 -2.91 5.20 10.67
CA VAL A 100 -1.89 4.80 11.65
C VAL A 100 -2.43 5.12 13.03
N LEU A 101 -2.55 4.11 13.87
CA LEU A 101 -3.29 4.12 15.11
C LEU A 101 -2.46 3.47 16.23
N PRO A 102 -2.69 3.80 17.50
CA PRO A 102 -2.11 3.04 18.60
C PRO A 102 -2.60 1.59 18.55
N LYS A 103 -1.72 0.62 18.77
CA LYS A 103 -2.11 -0.79 18.87
C LYS A 103 -3.17 -0.98 19.97
N ALA A 104 -4.12 -1.86 19.72
CA ALA A 104 -5.01 -2.35 20.78
C ALA A 104 -4.26 -3.33 21.69
N GLU A 105 -4.71 -3.44 22.93
CA GLU A 105 -4.26 -4.50 23.82
C GLU A 105 -4.61 -5.87 23.19
N GLY A 106 -3.65 -6.79 23.18
CA GLY A 106 -3.82 -8.09 22.55
C GLY A 106 -3.81 -8.06 21.00
N CYS A 107 -3.29 -7.01 20.38
CA CYS A 107 -3.10 -6.96 18.91
C CYS A 107 -2.32 -8.21 18.45
N VAL A 108 -2.95 -8.99 17.58
CA VAL A 108 -2.41 -10.29 17.09
C VAL A 108 -1.40 -10.16 15.94
N VAL A 109 -1.15 -8.95 15.46
CA VAL A 109 -0.22 -8.70 14.34
C VAL A 109 1.21 -8.87 14.83
N ALA A 110 2.01 -9.63 14.07
CA ALA A 110 3.40 -9.88 14.40
C ALA A 110 4.21 -8.58 14.51
N GLU A 111 5.08 -8.49 15.51
CA GLU A 111 5.93 -7.30 15.78
C GLU A 111 6.77 -6.90 14.56
N LEU A 112 7.25 -7.88 13.80
CA LEU A 112 7.99 -7.62 12.56
C LEU A 112 7.16 -6.81 11.55
N ALA A 113 5.84 -7.01 11.48
CA ALA A 113 4.97 -6.28 10.56
C ALA A 113 4.81 -4.81 10.92
N THR A 114 4.92 -4.47 12.19
CA THR A 114 4.86 -3.10 12.71
C THR A 114 6.25 -2.48 12.94
N ALA A 115 7.34 -3.20 12.58
CA ALA A 115 8.71 -2.78 12.83
C ALA A 115 8.99 -2.46 14.34
N GLY A 116 8.30 -3.15 15.26
CA GLY A 116 8.42 -2.94 16.70
C GLY A 116 7.74 -1.67 17.23
N LEU A 117 7.02 -0.92 16.40
CA LEU A 117 6.31 0.30 16.83
C LEU A 117 5.09 -0.04 17.70
N ASP A 118 4.72 0.84 18.62
CA ASP A 118 3.47 0.80 19.41
C ASP A 118 2.24 1.20 18.60
N SER A 119 2.45 1.60 17.34
CA SER A 119 1.41 1.94 16.38
C SER A 119 1.29 0.88 15.29
N ILE A 120 0.15 0.87 14.61
CA ILE A 120 -0.15 -0.02 13.50
C ILE A 120 -0.87 0.74 12.40
N ALA A 121 -0.47 0.51 11.14
CA ALA A 121 -1.18 1.00 9.97
C ALA A 121 -2.28 -0.01 9.57
N VAL A 122 -3.54 0.43 9.51
CA VAL A 122 -4.70 -0.42 9.22
C VAL A 122 -5.48 0.14 8.04
N ARG A 123 -6.00 -0.74 7.20
CA ARG A 123 -6.86 -0.39 6.06
C ARG A 123 -7.97 -1.40 5.85
N VAL A 124 -9.16 -0.92 5.50
CA VAL A 124 -10.26 -1.74 4.93
C VAL A 124 -10.31 -1.47 3.43
N PRO A 125 -9.85 -2.40 2.55
CA PRO A 125 -9.76 -2.15 1.12
C PRO A 125 -11.13 -2.26 0.45
N ARG A 126 -11.40 -1.43 -0.57
CA ARG A 126 -12.62 -1.50 -1.39
C ARG A 126 -12.32 -2.21 -2.71
N HIS A 127 -12.23 -3.52 -2.69
CA HIS A 127 -12.07 -4.35 -3.89
C HIS A 127 -12.69 -5.73 -3.65
N ALA A 128 -13.47 -6.22 -4.59
CA ALA A 128 -14.20 -7.49 -4.40
C ALA A 128 -13.26 -8.68 -4.06
N VAL A 129 -12.17 -8.83 -4.81
CA VAL A 129 -11.17 -9.90 -4.57
C VAL A 129 -10.55 -9.75 -3.18
N ALA A 130 -10.09 -8.55 -2.80
CA ALA A 130 -9.48 -8.32 -1.50
C ALA A 130 -10.47 -8.60 -0.36
N GLN A 131 -11.72 -8.16 -0.48
CA GLN A 131 -12.76 -8.38 0.52
C GLN A 131 -13.10 -9.87 0.66
N GLN A 132 -13.31 -10.58 -0.46
CA GLN A 132 -13.57 -12.02 -0.43
C GLN A 132 -12.40 -12.79 0.20
N LEU A 133 -11.16 -12.42 -0.12
CA LEU A 133 -9.97 -13.05 0.45
C LEU A 133 -9.88 -12.81 1.96
N LEU A 134 -10.08 -11.56 2.42
CA LEU A 134 -10.06 -11.21 3.83
C LEU A 134 -11.14 -11.93 4.63
N HIS A 135 -12.36 -11.99 4.11
CA HIS A 135 -13.45 -12.76 4.73
C HIS A 135 -13.17 -14.26 4.75
N LYS A 136 -12.65 -14.83 3.66
CA LYS A 136 -12.35 -16.26 3.55
C LYS A 136 -11.19 -16.67 4.44
N PHE A 137 -10.17 -15.82 4.55
CA PHE A 137 -8.99 -16.06 5.39
C PHE A 137 -9.30 -15.84 6.88
N GLY A 138 -10.14 -14.87 7.22
CA GLY A 138 -10.61 -14.61 8.58
C GLY A 138 -9.60 -13.95 9.52
N LYS A 139 -8.42 -13.58 9.02
CA LYS A 139 -7.35 -12.92 9.77
C LYS A 139 -6.87 -11.67 9.03
N PRO A 140 -6.14 -10.74 9.70
CA PRO A 140 -5.50 -9.62 9.01
C PRO A 140 -4.41 -10.11 8.04
N ILE A 141 -4.31 -9.42 6.90
CA ILE A 141 -3.28 -9.66 5.87
C ILE A 141 -2.41 -8.42 5.78
N VAL A 142 -1.10 -8.53 6.01
CA VAL A 142 -0.19 -7.45 5.63
C VAL A 142 0.00 -7.45 4.12
N ALA A 143 -0.17 -6.29 3.47
CA ALA A 143 -0.08 -6.21 2.01
C ALA A 143 0.54 -4.88 1.55
N PRO A 144 1.87 -4.76 1.50
CA PRO A 144 2.53 -3.70 0.73
C PRO A 144 2.28 -3.89 -0.77
N SER A 145 2.58 -2.88 -1.59
CA SER A 145 2.48 -2.99 -3.05
C SER A 145 3.21 -4.21 -3.61
N ALA A 146 2.65 -4.85 -4.63
CA ALA A 146 3.18 -6.10 -5.20
C ALA A 146 4.28 -5.85 -6.23
N ASN A 147 5.37 -5.20 -5.82
CA ASN A 147 6.60 -4.96 -6.57
C ASN A 147 7.81 -5.12 -5.66
N ARG A 148 9.01 -5.21 -6.23
CA ARG A 148 10.24 -5.06 -5.47
C ARG A 148 10.32 -3.65 -4.86
N SER A 149 11.06 -3.51 -3.77
CA SER A 149 11.19 -2.21 -3.10
C SER A 149 11.94 -1.21 -3.98
N GLY A 150 11.40 0.02 -4.11
CA GLY A 150 12.00 1.13 -4.86
C GLY A 150 11.19 1.58 -6.09
N PRO A 151 10.88 0.72 -7.09
CA PRO A 151 10.12 1.09 -8.27
C PRO A 151 8.65 1.47 -8.01
N VAL A 152 7.98 1.99 -9.06
CA VAL A 152 6.56 2.34 -9.05
C VAL A 152 5.69 1.09 -8.90
N SER A 153 4.60 1.22 -8.14
CA SER A 153 3.66 0.12 -7.87
C SER A 153 2.80 -0.22 -9.09
N PRO A 154 2.70 -1.49 -9.49
CA PRO A 154 1.98 -1.89 -10.70
C PRO A 154 0.46 -1.92 -10.49
N PRO A 155 -0.34 -1.28 -11.36
CA PRO A 155 -1.79 -1.40 -11.34
C PRO A 155 -2.34 -2.69 -11.97
N PRO A 156 -1.76 -3.31 -13.04
CA PRO A 156 -2.19 -4.62 -13.56
C PRO A 156 -1.33 -5.78 -13.07
N ALA A 157 -1.79 -7.02 -13.32
CA ALA A 157 -1.15 -8.25 -12.89
C ALA A 157 0.18 -8.57 -13.59
N GLU A 158 0.31 -8.19 -14.86
CA GLU A 158 1.48 -8.55 -15.68
C GLU A 158 2.81 -7.97 -15.16
N PRO A 159 2.94 -6.67 -14.84
CA PRO A 159 4.14 -6.13 -14.19
C PRO A 159 4.41 -6.74 -12.80
N VAL A 160 3.36 -7.10 -12.04
CA VAL A 160 3.51 -7.82 -10.76
C VAL A 160 4.24 -9.14 -10.99
N LEU A 161 3.78 -9.90 -11.99
CA LEU A 161 4.38 -11.18 -12.33
C LEU A 161 5.82 -11.02 -12.84
N ALA A 162 6.09 -10.00 -13.65
CA ALA A 162 7.44 -9.72 -14.15
C ALA A 162 8.43 -9.45 -13.01
N ASP A 163 7.99 -8.74 -11.97
CA ASP A 163 8.85 -8.31 -10.86
C ASP A 163 9.00 -9.38 -9.75
N LEU A 164 7.95 -10.18 -9.50
CA LEU A 164 7.86 -11.11 -8.37
C LEU A 164 7.84 -12.60 -8.77
N ARG A 165 7.94 -12.94 -10.06
CA ARG A 165 7.98 -14.34 -10.51
C ARG A 165 9.09 -15.12 -9.79
N GLY A 166 8.75 -16.30 -9.28
CA GLY A 166 9.68 -17.15 -8.53
C GLY A 166 9.94 -16.72 -7.09
N ARG A 167 9.24 -15.67 -6.61
CA ARG A 167 9.35 -15.13 -5.25
C ARG A 167 8.06 -15.23 -4.45
N VAL A 168 6.92 -15.41 -5.13
CA VAL A 168 5.58 -15.51 -4.55
C VAL A 168 4.90 -16.79 -5.00
N ASP A 169 4.02 -17.32 -4.16
CA ASP A 169 3.39 -18.62 -4.39
C ASP A 169 2.23 -18.50 -5.39
N LEU A 170 1.41 -17.45 -5.23
CA LEU A 170 0.18 -17.28 -6.02
C LEU A 170 -0.03 -15.80 -6.39
N LEU A 171 -0.47 -15.56 -7.62
CA LEU A 171 -1.02 -14.30 -8.07
C LEU A 171 -2.49 -14.51 -8.46
N VAL A 172 -3.39 -13.76 -7.83
CA VAL A 172 -4.80 -13.70 -8.18
C VAL A 172 -4.99 -12.55 -9.16
N ASP A 173 -5.27 -12.87 -10.41
CA ASP A 173 -5.54 -11.86 -11.45
C ASP A 173 -7.00 -11.42 -11.39
N GLY A 174 -7.25 -10.22 -10.94
CA GLY A 174 -8.56 -9.57 -10.91
C GLY A 174 -8.64 -8.33 -11.81
N GLY A 175 -7.74 -8.23 -12.79
CA GLY A 175 -7.68 -7.10 -13.73
C GLY A 175 -6.98 -5.86 -13.16
N ALA A 176 -7.14 -4.74 -13.85
CA ALA A 176 -6.52 -3.47 -13.46
C ALA A 176 -7.18 -2.85 -12.21
N THR A 177 -6.37 -2.23 -11.35
CA THR A 177 -6.87 -1.53 -10.17
C THR A 177 -7.40 -0.15 -10.55
N PRO A 178 -8.55 0.28 -9.98
CA PRO A 178 -9.24 1.50 -10.46
C PRO A 178 -8.55 2.82 -10.10
N VAL A 179 -7.72 2.86 -9.04
CA VAL A 179 -7.09 4.11 -8.57
C VAL A 179 -5.68 4.30 -9.13
N GLY A 180 -4.87 3.24 -9.16
CA GLY A 180 -3.53 3.26 -9.73
C GLY A 180 -2.44 3.96 -8.91
N VAL A 181 -2.80 4.55 -7.77
CA VAL A 181 -1.88 5.12 -6.78
C VAL A 181 -2.18 4.52 -5.40
N GLU A 182 -1.23 4.60 -4.47
CA GLU A 182 -1.36 4.02 -3.15
C GLU A 182 -2.44 4.71 -2.29
N SER A 183 -2.76 4.11 -1.15
CA SER A 183 -3.65 4.71 -0.16
C SER A 183 -3.07 5.98 0.45
N THR A 184 -3.92 6.97 0.69
CA THR A 184 -3.58 8.08 1.58
C THR A 184 -3.37 7.54 2.99
N ILE A 185 -2.32 8.00 3.68
CA ILE A 185 -2.01 7.59 5.05
C ILE A 185 -2.15 8.78 5.98
N VAL A 186 -3.00 8.64 6.99
CA VAL A 186 -3.19 9.61 8.06
C VAL A 186 -2.81 8.97 9.39
N ALA A 187 -1.97 9.64 10.16
CA ALA A 187 -1.72 9.27 11.56
C ALA A 187 -2.79 9.88 12.45
N CYS A 188 -3.37 9.05 13.33
CA CYS A 188 -4.25 9.45 14.43
C CYS A 188 -3.60 8.95 15.74
N LEU A 189 -2.43 9.53 16.05
CA LEU A 189 -1.64 9.25 17.26
C LEU A 189 -1.67 10.46 18.22
N GLY A 190 -2.57 11.37 18.00
CA GLY A 190 -2.80 12.65 18.61
C GLY A 190 -3.51 13.51 17.58
N GLU A 191 -3.01 14.70 17.25
CA GLU A 191 -3.59 15.48 16.16
C GLU A 191 -3.42 14.78 14.81
N PRO A 192 -4.51 14.62 14.02
CA PRO A 192 -4.43 13.93 12.73
C PRO A 192 -3.45 14.59 11.75
N ALA A 193 -2.49 13.80 11.25
CA ALA A 193 -1.44 14.28 10.36
C ALA A 193 -1.34 13.45 9.08
N LEU A 194 -1.15 14.12 7.93
CA LEU A 194 -0.95 13.46 6.65
C LEU A 194 0.48 12.90 6.56
N LEU A 195 0.63 11.58 6.54
CA LEU A 195 1.94 10.92 6.38
C LEU A 195 2.28 10.63 4.91
N ARG A 196 1.26 10.37 4.07
CA ARG A 196 1.44 10.10 2.64
C ARG A 196 0.20 10.53 1.86
N PRO A 197 0.33 11.38 0.83
CA PRO A 197 -0.76 11.61 -0.12
C PRO A 197 -1.03 10.35 -0.95
N GLY A 198 -2.29 10.17 -1.41
CA GLY A 198 -2.70 9.00 -2.18
C GLY A 198 -4.12 9.11 -2.71
N GLY A 199 -4.85 7.99 -2.75
CA GLY A 199 -6.16 7.89 -3.40
C GLY A 199 -7.32 8.68 -2.74
N VAL A 200 -7.13 9.27 -1.56
CA VAL A 200 -8.07 10.23 -0.94
C VAL A 200 -7.41 11.60 -0.90
N PRO A 201 -7.97 12.65 -1.51
CA PRO A 201 -7.44 14.01 -1.42
C PRO A 201 -7.43 14.53 0.02
N SER A 202 -6.41 15.33 0.40
CA SER A 202 -6.29 15.93 1.74
C SER A 202 -7.52 16.77 2.09
N GLU A 203 -8.03 17.53 1.12
CA GLU A 203 -9.22 18.39 1.30
C GLU A 203 -10.49 17.58 1.63
N ALA A 204 -10.60 16.34 1.15
CA ALA A 204 -11.71 15.46 1.52
C ALA A 204 -11.58 14.97 2.96
N ILE A 205 -10.36 14.69 3.40
CA ILE A 205 -10.05 14.28 4.78
C ILE A 205 -10.32 15.45 5.74
N GLU A 206 -9.84 16.65 5.43
CA GLU A 206 -10.04 17.87 6.22
C GLU A 206 -11.54 18.21 6.35
N ARG A 207 -12.31 18.07 5.26
CA ARG A 207 -13.78 18.22 5.33
C ARG A 207 -14.43 17.20 6.26
N ALA A 208 -13.98 15.96 6.24
CA ALA A 208 -14.52 14.93 7.13
C ALA A 208 -14.15 15.20 8.60
N LEU A 209 -12.97 15.73 8.86
CA LEU A 209 -12.53 16.13 10.20
C LEU A 209 -13.16 17.43 10.69
N GLY A 210 -13.58 18.32 9.78
CA GLY A 210 -14.03 19.68 10.09
C GLY A 210 -12.90 20.63 10.45
N ARG A 211 -11.64 20.26 10.18
CA ARG A 211 -10.43 21.05 10.46
C ARG A 211 -9.27 20.63 9.57
N PRO A 212 -8.23 21.49 9.38
CA PRO A 212 -7.03 21.12 8.64
C PRO A 212 -6.31 19.92 9.27
N LEU A 213 -5.59 19.17 8.41
CA LEU A 213 -4.62 18.18 8.86
C LEU A 213 -3.37 18.87 9.40
N ALA A 214 -2.83 18.34 10.49
CA ALA A 214 -1.51 18.74 10.93
C ALA A 214 -0.47 18.39 9.84
N ARG A 215 0.49 19.29 9.62
CA ARG A 215 1.69 18.93 8.88
C ARG A 215 2.54 18.08 9.82
N PRO A 216 3.02 16.90 9.37
CA PRO A 216 4.02 16.19 10.16
C PRO A 216 5.11 17.21 10.47
N ALA A 217 5.51 17.33 11.73
CA ALA A 217 6.73 18.04 12.04
C ALA A 217 7.82 17.40 11.20
N VAL A 218 8.30 18.12 10.18
CA VAL A 218 9.49 17.76 9.42
C VAL A 218 10.67 18.19 10.31
N GLU A 219 10.73 17.65 11.51
CA GLU A 219 12.00 17.35 12.09
C GLU A 219 12.54 16.25 11.18
N ALA A 220 13.61 16.59 10.48
CA ALA A 220 14.31 15.63 9.65
C ALA A 220 14.44 14.36 10.50
N ALA A 221 13.63 13.34 10.17
CA ALA A 221 13.80 12.04 10.77
C ALA A 221 15.28 11.76 10.58
N SER A 222 16.02 11.66 11.65
CA SER A 222 17.41 11.27 11.58
C SER A 222 17.43 9.98 10.77
N ALA A 223 18.45 9.71 10.01
CA ALA A 223 18.53 8.49 9.18
C ALA A 223 18.30 7.21 10.01
N ASP A 224 18.28 7.32 11.34
CA ASP A 224 18.09 6.27 12.33
C ASP A 224 16.63 6.13 12.82
N ASP A 225 15.73 7.07 12.55
CA ASP A 225 14.34 6.96 13.00
C ASP A 225 13.52 6.07 12.05
N ALA A 226 12.98 4.97 12.58
CA ALA A 226 12.10 4.09 11.82
C ALA A 226 10.84 4.86 11.37
N PRO A 227 10.46 4.79 10.08
CA PRO A 227 9.31 5.51 9.57
C PRO A 227 8.02 4.99 10.21
N LEU A 228 7.08 5.88 10.56
CA LEU A 228 5.77 5.52 11.12
C LEU A 228 4.88 4.77 10.12
N ALA A 229 5.14 4.93 8.82
CA ALA A 229 4.33 4.35 7.75
C ALA A 229 5.14 4.11 6.47
N PRO A 230 4.65 3.23 5.56
CA PRO A 230 5.26 3.05 4.25
C PRO A 230 5.24 4.34 3.40
N GLY A 231 6.32 4.58 2.64
CA GLY A 231 6.41 5.74 1.73
C GLY A 231 7.07 6.97 2.33
N MET A 232 7.53 6.91 3.57
CA MET A 232 8.24 8.01 4.24
C MET A 232 9.77 7.97 4.03
N LEU A 233 10.29 6.98 3.31
CA LEU A 233 11.72 6.92 2.98
C LEU A 233 12.08 8.01 1.97
N ALA A 234 13.27 8.59 2.10
CA ALA A 234 13.78 9.66 1.23
C ALA A 234 13.83 9.26 -0.27
N SER A 235 14.01 7.98 -0.58
CA SER A 235 13.92 7.43 -1.93
C SER A 235 12.87 6.32 -1.96
N HIS A 236 11.68 6.65 -2.46
CA HIS A 236 10.58 5.72 -2.68
C HIS A 236 9.80 6.15 -3.92
N TYR A 237 9.24 5.18 -4.66
CA TYR A 237 8.55 5.44 -5.95
C TYR A 237 9.43 6.15 -6.99
N ALA A 238 10.74 5.92 -6.92
CA ALA A 238 11.71 6.59 -7.77
C ALA A 238 11.83 5.89 -9.13
N PRO A 239 11.37 6.48 -10.23
CA PRO A 239 11.58 5.94 -11.57
C PRO A 239 13.07 6.03 -11.93
N ARG A 240 13.52 5.13 -12.81
CA ARG A 240 14.90 5.21 -13.34
C ARG A 240 15.09 6.39 -14.28
N THR A 241 14.02 6.80 -14.95
CA THR A 241 14.02 7.97 -15.84
C THR A 241 13.98 9.23 -15.00
N PRO A 242 14.92 10.17 -15.18
CA PRO A 242 14.88 11.45 -14.50
C PRO A 242 13.57 12.20 -14.80
N LEU A 243 12.97 12.80 -13.78
CA LEU A 243 11.74 13.57 -13.91
C LEU A 243 11.99 15.01 -13.46
N ARG A 244 11.67 15.95 -14.35
CA ARG A 244 11.69 17.39 -14.08
C ARG A 244 10.27 17.87 -13.85
N LEU A 245 9.96 18.25 -12.62
CA LEU A 245 8.65 18.74 -12.23
C LEU A 245 8.51 20.24 -12.55
N ASP A 246 7.27 20.72 -12.69
CA ASP A 246 6.92 22.12 -12.90
C ASP A 246 7.65 22.78 -14.09
N ALA A 247 7.93 21.96 -15.11
CA ALA A 247 8.61 22.41 -16.29
C ALA A 247 7.74 23.40 -17.08
N SER A 248 8.18 24.64 -17.18
CA SER A 248 7.51 25.68 -17.99
C SER A 248 7.80 25.56 -19.48
N ARG A 249 8.82 24.80 -19.84
CA ARG A 249 9.32 24.60 -21.20
C ARG A 249 9.90 23.20 -21.36
N VAL A 250 9.73 22.60 -22.53
CA VAL A 250 10.31 21.30 -22.91
C VAL A 250 11.67 21.50 -23.57
N GLU A 251 12.61 20.64 -23.24
CA GLU A 251 13.93 20.60 -23.87
C GLU A 251 14.02 19.47 -24.89
N ALA A 252 14.97 19.60 -25.84
CA ALA A 252 15.15 18.59 -26.88
C ALA A 252 15.47 17.22 -26.26
N GLY A 253 14.77 16.18 -26.70
CA GLY A 253 14.94 14.81 -26.22
C GLY A 253 14.12 14.46 -24.98
N GLU A 254 13.36 15.40 -24.41
CA GLU A 254 12.43 15.10 -23.32
C GLU A 254 11.10 14.53 -23.84
N ALA A 255 10.49 13.65 -23.04
CA ALA A 255 9.08 13.31 -23.15
C ALA A 255 8.27 14.20 -22.22
N VAL A 256 7.07 14.59 -22.63
CA VAL A 256 6.19 15.48 -21.86
C VAL A 256 5.00 14.69 -21.32
N LEU A 257 4.78 14.80 -20.02
CA LEU A 257 3.53 14.44 -19.37
C LEU A 257 2.77 15.73 -19.06
N ALA A 258 1.82 16.10 -19.95
CA ALA A 258 1.02 17.31 -19.79
C ALA A 258 -0.23 17.04 -18.95
N PHE A 259 -0.52 17.95 -18.00
CA PHE A 259 -1.73 17.90 -17.21
C PHE A 259 -2.65 19.08 -17.54
N GLY A 260 -3.86 18.76 -18.00
CA GLY A 260 -4.88 19.76 -18.34
C GLY A 260 -4.74 20.33 -19.77
N PRO A 261 -5.62 21.30 -20.13
CA PRO A 261 -5.76 21.79 -21.51
C PRO A 261 -4.70 22.81 -21.94
N LYS A 262 -3.81 23.24 -21.05
CA LYS A 262 -2.81 24.25 -21.40
C LYS A 262 -1.67 23.61 -22.19
N PRO A 263 -1.33 24.15 -23.37
CA PRO A 263 -0.19 23.69 -24.11
C PRO A 263 1.10 23.97 -23.36
N VAL A 264 2.02 23.02 -23.39
CA VAL A 264 3.36 23.19 -22.81
C VAL A 264 4.27 23.80 -23.88
N THR A 265 4.94 24.88 -23.55
CA THR A 265 5.86 25.57 -24.48
C THR A 265 6.99 24.63 -24.91
N GLY A 266 7.26 24.50 -26.20
CA GLY A 266 8.29 23.60 -26.71
C GLY A 266 7.85 22.12 -26.82
N ALA A 267 6.56 21.81 -26.62
CA ALA A 267 6.04 20.44 -26.75
C ALA A 267 6.23 19.88 -28.17
N GLU A 268 6.36 20.76 -29.20
CA GLU A 268 6.70 20.40 -30.58
C GLU A 268 8.11 19.79 -30.71
N HIS A 269 8.98 19.97 -29.73
CA HIS A 269 10.32 19.40 -29.68
C HIS A 269 10.40 18.11 -28.83
N ALA A 270 9.30 17.74 -28.18
CA ALA A 270 9.23 16.55 -27.37
C ALA A 270 9.32 15.28 -28.24
N VAL A 271 10.03 14.27 -27.74
CA VAL A 271 10.03 12.94 -28.37
C VAL A 271 8.68 12.23 -28.21
N ARG A 272 7.91 12.60 -27.19
CA ARG A 272 6.54 12.13 -26.95
C ARG A 272 5.78 13.08 -26.03
N VAL A 273 4.50 13.31 -26.33
CA VAL A 273 3.56 14.03 -25.46
C VAL A 273 2.51 13.03 -24.98
N LEU A 274 2.25 13.00 -23.66
CA LEU A 274 1.31 12.10 -23.00
C LEU A 274 0.26 12.90 -22.25
#